data_49b85ce16326700ac40aea46f5d2a099
#
_entry.id   49b85ce16326700ac40aea46f5d2a099
#
_cell.length_a   1.000
_cell.length_b   1.000
_cell.length_c   1.000
_cell.angle_alpha   90.00
_cell.angle_beta   90.00
_cell.angle_gamma   90.00
#
_symmetry.space_group_name_H-M   'P 1'
#
loop_
_entity.id
_entity.type
_entity.pdbx_description
1 polymer ?
#
loop_
_entity_poly.entity_id
_entity_poly.type
_entity_poly.pdbx_seq_one_letter_code
_entity_poly.pdbx_strand_id
1 'polypeptide(L)'
;MKIRHLLNLTIGQDKGLMFSKDIKQLPTDTDFLYYILNYDINHEPGTHFVYNNAATYLLCAITQKITGQYFRDWIQKELFNEMGVTLGEWEKSWQGICLGASGLKLKNSDMHKIALLLLNNGTYEGKRLLNKEWISLMNTPQFFTANLPDYIKKQGRCINKMSYGFGLWICGNGTFEYPKTHYFCDGTDGQLLIVSPKDQMVITILSHQKDMNPIYDAIRYFFD
;
A
#
# COMPACT_ATOMS: atom_id res chain seq x y z
N MET A 1 -18.11 2.36 -10.68
CA MET A 1 -16.76 2.25 -10.10
C MET A 1 -15.70 2.34 -11.19
N LYS A 2 -14.50 2.91 -10.92
CA LYS A 2 -13.36 3.05 -11.87
C LYS A 2 -12.09 2.51 -11.18
N ILE A 3 -11.03 2.18 -11.93
CA ILE A 3 -9.73 1.72 -11.39
C ILE A 3 -9.17 2.71 -10.35
N ARG A 4 -9.29 4.02 -10.58
CA ARG A 4 -8.86 5.03 -9.62
C ARG A 4 -9.50 4.88 -8.24
N HIS A 5 -10.76 4.41 -8.18
CA HIS A 5 -11.47 4.22 -6.91
C HIS A 5 -10.94 3.01 -6.13
N LEU A 6 -10.37 2.02 -6.83
CA LEU A 6 -9.63 0.93 -6.20
C LEU A 6 -8.28 1.40 -5.66
N LEU A 7 -7.55 2.20 -6.47
CA LEU A 7 -6.22 2.70 -6.12
C LEU A 7 -6.24 3.65 -4.90
N ASN A 8 -7.29 4.47 -4.77
CA ASN A 8 -7.42 5.41 -3.65
C ASN A 8 -8.41 4.95 -2.56
N LEU A 9 -8.83 3.69 -2.61
CA LEU A 9 -9.67 3.03 -1.59
C LEU A 9 -11.03 3.72 -1.38
N THR A 10 -11.65 4.20 -2.47
CA THR A 10 -12.95 4.87 -2.44
C THR A 10 -14.01 4.13 -3.22
N ILE A 11 -14.11 2.82 -2.99
CA ILE A 11 -15.04 1.94 -3.73
C ILE A 11 -16.50 2.10 -3.32
N GLY A 12 -16.77 2.80 -2.22
CA GLY A 12 -18.13 3.13 -1.76
C GLY A 12 -18.69 2.17 -0.72
N GLN A 13 -17.89 1.31 -0.14
CA GLN A 13 -18.29 0.42 0.96
C GLN A 13 -18.14 1.12 2.31
N ASP A 14 -18.97 0.78 3.31
CA ASP A 14 -18.93 1.37 4.66
C ASP A 14 -17.76 0.87 5.50
N LYS A 15 -17.26 -0.32 5.22
CA LYS A 15 -16.14 -0.91 5.93
C LYS A 15 -15.15 -1.57 4.99
N GLY A 16 -13.91 -1.66 5.46
CA GLY A 16 -12.88 -2.44 4.78
C GLY A 16 -13.12 -3.94 4.89
N LEU A 17 -12.87 -4.64 3.80
CA LEU A 17 -12.97 -6.10 3.70
C LEU A 17 -11.59 -6.72 3.50
N MET A 18 -11.51 -8.03 3.59
CA MET A 18 -10.30 -8.82 3.31
C MET A 18 -9.13 -8.54 4.26
N PHE A 19 -9.39 -8.13 5.50
CA PHE A 19 -8.38 -8.17 6.55
C PHE A 19 -8.12 -9.61 6.99
N SER A 20 -6.91 -9.89 7.47
CA SER A 20 -6.52 -11.26 7.86
C SER A 20 -7.48 -11.92 8.85
N LYS A 21 -8.07 -11.14 9.77
CA LYS A 21 -9.08 -11.62 10.72
C LYS A 21 -10.38 -12.04 10.04
N ASP A 22 -10.77 -11.29 8.99
CA ASP A 22 -12.01 -11.55 8.26
C ASP A 22 -11.85 -12.80 7.38
N ILE A 23 -10.73 -12.87 6.64
CA ILE A 23 -10.40 -14.03 5.78
C ILE A 23 -10.38 -15.33 6.58
N LYS A 24 -9.82 -15.33 7.80
CA LYS A 24 -9.76 -16.51 8.66
C LYS A 24 -11.12 -17.01 9.14
N GLN A 25 -12.15 -16.18 9.07
CA GLN A 25 -13.52 -16.53 9.47
C GLN A 25 -14.37 -17.03 8.30
N LEU A 26 -13.90 -16.83 7.06
CA LEU A 26 -14.59 -17.31 5.88
C LEU A 26 -14.26 -18.79 5.62
N PRO A 27 -15.20 -19.57 5.04
CA PRO A 27 -14.90 -20.89 4.52
C PRO A 27 -13.70 -20.87 3.58
N THR A 28 -12.90 -21.93 3.60
CA THR A 28 -11.65 -22.00 2.81
C THR A 28 -11.87 -21.98 1.30
N ASP A 29 -13.05 -22.33 0.85
CA ASP A 29 -13.51 -22.33 -0.54
C ASP A 29 -14.30 -21.07 -0.93
N THR A 30 -14.32 -20.04 -0.07
CA THR A 30 -15.03 -18.79 -0.36
C THR A 30 -14.56 -18.16 -1.65
N ASP A 31 -15.48 -17.91 -2.58
CA ASP A 31 -15.21 -17.08 -3.76
C ASP A 31 -15.08 -15.61 -3.33
N PHE A 32 -13.83 -15.14 -3.20
CA PHE A 32 -13.57 -13.78 -2.77
C PHE A 32 -14.04 -12.73 -3.77
N LEU A 33 -14.02 -13.02 -5.09
CA LEU A 33 -14.58 -12.09 -6.07
C LEU A 33 -16.08 -11.96 -5.88
N TYR A 34 -16.77 -13.08 -5.78
CA TYR A 34 -18.21 -13.08 -5.52
C TYR A 34 -18.55 -12.36 -4.21
N TYR A 35 -17.83 -12.67 -3.13
CA TYR A 35 -17.99 -12.03 -1.83
C TYR A 35 -17.85 -10.51 -1.88
N ILE A 36 -16.78 -10.02 -2.54
CA ILE A 36 -16.48 -8.58 -2.62
C ILE A 36 -17.48 -7.87 -3.54
N LEU A 37 -17.80 -8.46 -4.70
CA LEU A 37 -18.65 -7.83 -5.71
C LEU A 37 -20.14 -7.81 -5.31
N ASN A 38 -20.54 -8.69 -4.40
CA ASN A 38 -21.91 -8.71 -3.84
C ASN A 38 -22.01 -7.98 -2.49
N TYR A 39 -20.92 -7.36 -2.00
CA TYR A 39 -20.98 -6.54 -0.81
C TYR A 39 -21.57 -5.16 -1.13
N ASP A 40 -22.41 -4.65 -0.23
CA ASP A 40 -23.14 -3.41 -0.44
C ASP A 40 -22.21 -2.22 -0.71
N ILE A 41 -22.60 -1.41 -1.69
CA ILE A 41 -22.00 -0.12 -2.01
C ILE A 41 -22.99 0.95 -1.55
N ASN A 42 -22.71 1.59 -0.42
CA ASN A 42 -23.63 2.52 0.25
C ASN A 42 -23.32 3.98 -0.08
N HIS A 43 -22.14 4.23 -0.67
CA HIS A 43 -21.72 5.56 -1.12
C HIS A 43 -21.37 5.57 -2.60
N GLU A 44 -21.51 6.71 -3.22
CA GLU A 44 -21.04 6.88 -4.60
C GLU A 44 -19.52 6.63 -4.67
N PRO A 45 -19.03 5.71 -5.54
CA PRO A 45 -17.61 5.45 -5.69
C PRO A 45 -16.82 6.72 -6.01
N GLY A 46 -15.82 7.01 -5.22
CA GLY A 46 -15.00 8.22 -5.32
C GLY A 46 -15.30 9.27 -4.24
N THR A 47 -16.34 9.10 -3.43
CA THR A 47 -16.77 10.12 -2.44
C THR A 47 -16.44 9.75 -1.00
N HIS A 48 -16.23 8.46 -0.71
CA HIS A 48 -16.03 7.97 0.65
C HIS A 48 -14.79 7.10 0.75
N PHE A 49 -13.85 7.47 1.63
CA PHE A 49 -12.61 6.72 1.84
C PHE A 49 -12.79 5.69 2.96
N VAL A 50 -12.49 4.44 2.65
CA VAL A 50 -12.37 3.36 3.63
C VAL A 50 -11.12 2.54 3.32
N TYR A 51 -10.22 2.39 4.29
CA TYR A 51 -9.06 1.51 4.11
C TYR A 51 -9.54 0.07 3.89
N ASN A 52 -9.25 -0.50 2.70
CA ASN A 52 -9.93 -1.69 2.22
C ASN A 52 -9.00 -2.58 1.37
N ASN A 53 -8.67 -3.75 1.90
CA ASN A 53 -7.82 -4.72 1.22
C ASN A 53 -8.51 -5.37 0.01
N ALA A 54 -9.84 -5.40 -0.03
CA ALA A 54 -10.59 -5.90 -1.19
C ALA A 54 -10.28 -5.10 -2.46
N ALA A 55 -10.04 -3.78 -2.34
CA ALA A 55 -9.68 -2.96 -3.49
C ALA A 55 -8.37 -3.42 -4.15
N THR A 56 -7.37 -3.77 -3.35
CA THR A 56 -6.08 -4.27 -3.85
C THR A 56 -6.22 -5.68 -4.44
N TYR A 57 -7.03 -6.54 -3.82
CA TYR A 57 -7.35 -7.84 -4.39
C TYR A 57 -8.03 -7.73 -5.76
N LEU A 58 -8.99 -6.82 -5.91
CA LEU A 58 -9.62 -6.55 -7.21
C LEU A 58 -8.63 -6.04 -8.26
N LEU A 59 -7.65 -5.21 -7.89
CA LEU A 59 -6.60 -4.79 -8.80
C LEU A 59 -5.75 -5.97 -9.29
N CYS A 60 -5.39 -6.90 -8.42
CA CYS A 60 -4.70 -8.13 -8.81
C CYS A 60 -5.57 -8.98 -9.74
N ALA A 61 -6.84 -9.17 -9.41
CA ALA A 61 -7.78 -9.93 -10.23
C ALA A 61 -7.95 -9.34 -11.64
N ILE A 62 -8.11 -8.03 -11.73
CA ILE A 62 -8.22 -7.30 -13.01
C ILE A 62 -6.94 -7.49 -13.83
N THR A 63 -5.77 -7.31 -13.21
CA THR A 63 -4.50 -7.48 -13.91
C THR A 63 -4.32 -8.90 -14.42
N GLN A 64 -4.59 -9.91 -13.60
CA GLN A 64 -4.53 -11.32 -14.01
C GLN A 64 -5.49 -11.63 -15.16
N LYS A 65 -6.71 -11.07 -15.12
CA LYS A 65 -7.69 -11.25 -16.19
C LYS A 65 -7.24 -10.62 -17.51
N ILE A 66 -6.63 -9.43 -17.46
CA ILE A 66 -6.17 -8.71 -18.66
C ILE A 66 -4.92 -9.36 -19.27
N THR A 67 -3.97 -9.76 -18.43
CA THR A 67 -2.67 -10.29 -18.86
C THR A 67 -2.70 -11.78 -19.13
N GLY A 68 -3.66 -12.50 -18.59
CA GLY A 68 -3.69 -13.98 -18.61
C GLY A 68 -2.59 -14.63 -17.77
N GLN A 69 -1.88 -13.86 -16.94
CA GLN A 69 -0.74 -14.33 -16.15
C GLN A 69 -1.03 -14.20 -14.65
N TYR A 70 -0.39 -15.04 -13.84
CA TYR A 70 -0.41 -14.87 -12.40
C TYR A 70 0.26 -13.54 -12.02
N PHE A 71 -0.39 -12.70 -11.22
CA PHE A 71 0.04 -11.32 -10.97
C PHE A 71 1.48 -11.21 -10.46
N ARG A 72 1.89 -12.09 -9.53
CA ARG A 72 3.25 -12.12 -8.98
C ARG A 72 4.28 -12.34 -10.07
N ASP A 73 4.03 -13.26 -11.00
CA ASP A 73 4.99 -13.61 -12.07
C ASP A 73 5.02 -12.53 -13.15
N TRP A 74 3.86 -11.96 -13.45
CA TRP A 74 3.76 -10.84 -14.36
C TRP A 74 4.57 -9.64 -13.86
N ILE A 75 4.35 -9.18 -12.62
CA ILE A 75 5.05 -8.01 -12.09
C ILE A 75 6.54 -8.28 -11.84
N GLN A 76 6.91 -9.54 -11.52
CA GLN A 76 8.30 -9.94 -11.45
C GLN A 76 9.01 -9.68 -12.77
N LYS A 77 8.39 -10.09 -13.88
CA LYS A 77 8.94 -9.94 -15.23
C LYS A 77 8.94 -8.49 -15.70
N GLU A 78 7.84 -7.78 -15.54
CA GLU A 78 7.63 -6.45 -16.12
C GLU A 78 8.37 -5.33 -15.36
N LEU A 79 8.68 -5.54 -14.08
CA LEU A 79 9.29 -4.50 -13.24
C LEU A 79 10.50 -5.02 -12.45
N PHE A 80 10.33 -6.07 -11.67
CA PHE A 80 11.30 -6.40 -10.62
C PHE A 80 12.58 -7.05 -11.15
N ASN A 81 12.54 -7.73 -12.29
CA ASN A 81 13.75 -8.22 -12.94
C ASN A 81 14.71 -7.08 -13.30
N GLU A 82 14.19 -5.95 -13.76
CA GLU A 82 14.97 -4.77 -14.12
C GLU A 82 15.67 -4.09 -12.91
N MET A 83 15.19 -4.41 -11.73
CA MET A 83 15.75 -3.90 -10.47
C MET A 83 16.63 -4.91 -9.75
N GLY A 84 16.82 -6.11 -10.32
CA GLY A 84 17.47 -7.22 -9.63
C GLY A 84 16.76 -7.55 -8.29
N VAL A 85 15.44 -7.43 -8.24
CA VAL A 85 14.59 -7.80 -7.10
C VAL A 85 13.96 -9.16 -7.39
N THR A 86 13.98 -10.05 -6.40
CA THR A 86 13.31 -11.35 -6.49
C THR A 86 12.18 -11.43 -5.49
N LEU A 87 10.94 -11.46 -5.99
CA LEU A 87 9.77 -11.66 -5.15
C LEU A 87 9.73 -13.12 -4.65
N GLY A 88 9.52 -13.28 -3.36
CA GLY A 88 9.19 -14.57 -2.78
C GLY A 88 7.77 -15.01 -3.12
N GLU A 89 7.24 -15.92 -2.33
CA GLU A 89 5.84 -16.32 -2.44
C GLU A 89 4.93 -15.12 -2.15
N TRP A 90 3.80 -15.07 -2.84
CA TRP A 90 2.72 -14.15 -2.53
C TRP A 90 1.44 -14.94 -2.24
N GLU A 91 0.87 -14.75 -1.07
CA GLU A 91 -0.38 -15.42 -0.71
C GLU A 91 -1.47 -15.15 -1.73
N LYS A 92 -2.24 -16.18 -2.03
CA LYS A 92 -3.31 -16.13 -3.02
C LYS A 92 -4.57 -16.78 -2.48
N SER A 93 -5.71 -16.38 -3.02
CA SER A 93 -6.97 -17.10 -2.80
C SER A 93 -6.89 -18.49 -3.42
N TRP A 94 -7.85 -19.35 -3.08
CA TRP A 94 -7.96 -20.67 -3.71
C TRP A 94 -8.22 -20.57 -5.22
N GLN A 95 -8.77 -19.45 -5.70
CA GLN A 95 -8.93 -19.14 -7.13
C GLN A 95 -7.61 -18.76 -7.82
N GLY A 96 -6.49 -18.72 -7.11
CA GLY A 96 -5.18 -18.38 -7.66
C GLY A 96 -4.93 -16.87 -7.85
N ILE A 97 -5.72 -15.99 -7.23
CA ILE A 97 -5.54 -14.54 -7.30
C ILE A 97 -4.72 -14.08 -6.10
N CYS A 98 -3.66 -13.28 -6.32
CA CYS A 98 -2.87 -12.66 -5.25
C CYS A 98 -3.76 -11.84 -4.30
N LEU A 99 -3.50 -11.92 -2.98
CA LEU A 99 -4.23 -11.10 -2.01
C LEU A 99 -3.96 -9.59 -2.19
N GLY A 100 -2.83 -9.24 -2.76
CA GLY A 100 -2.46 -7.87 -3.11
C GLY A 100 -2.02 -7.04 -1.92
N ALA A 101 -2.84 -6.95 -0.88
CA ALA A 101 -2.58 -6.13 0.31
C ALA A 101 -1.68 -6.80 1.35
N SER A 102 -1.45 -8.10 1.26
CA SER A 102 -0.71 -8.88 2.26
C SER A 102 -0.07 -10.12 1.65
N GLY A 103 0.77 -10.79 2.45
CA GLY A 103 1.29 -12.12 2.14
C GLY A 103 2.43 -12.19 1.13
N LEU A 104 2.98 -11.07 0.69
CA LEU A 104 4.21 -11.07 -0.11
C LEU A 104 5.43 -11.27 0.79
N LYS A 105 6.26 -12.27 0.47
CA LYS A 105 7.57 -12.45 1.07
C LYS A 105 8.61 -11.65 0.29
N LEU A 106 9.30 -10.75 0.96
CA LEU A 106 10.30 -9.86 0.37
C LEU A 106 11.48 -9.66 1.32
N LYS A 107 12.69 -9.57 0.79
CA LYS A 107 13.87 -9.20 1.58
C LYS A 107 13.85 -7.68 1.85
N ASN A 108 14.39 -7.25 2.99
CA ASN A 108 14.49 -5.81 3.29
C ASN A 108 15.35 -5.07 2.26
N SER A 109 16.44 -5.67 1.78
CA SER A 109 17.25 -5.10 0.70
C SER A 109 16.48 -4.88 -0.59
N ASP A 110 15.53 -5.75 -0.92
CA ASP A 110 14.70 -5.62 -2.11
C ASP A 110 13.59 -4.57 -1.90
N MET A 111 13.02 -4.51 -0.71
CA MET A 111 12.09 -3.43 -0.33
C MET A 111 12.78 -2.06 -0.38
N HIS A 112 14.05 -1.99 0.00
CA HIS A 112 14.86 -0.77 -0.10
C HIS A 112 15.05 -0.30 -1.55
N LYS A 113 15.28 -1.21 -2.51
CA LYS A 113 15.33 -0.87 -3.94
C LYS A 113 14.00 -0.27 -4.42
N ILE A 114 12.86 -0.81 -3.98
CA ILE A 114 11.53 -0.25 -4.29
C ILE A 114 11.41 1.18 -3.73
N ALA A 115 11.86 1.41 -2.51
CA ALA A 115 11.86 2.75 -1.91
C ALA A 115 12.73 3.74 -2.71
N LEU A 116 13.91 3.31 -3.19
CA LEU A 116 14.78 4.13 -4.05
C LEU A 116 14.13 4.43 -5.42
N LEU A 117 13.44 3.46 -6.02
CA LEU A 117 12.68 3.69 -7.25
C LEU A 117 11.62 4.80 -7.06
N LEU A 118 10.91 4.78 -5.93
CA LEU A 118 9.91 5.78 -5.59
C LEU A 118 10.57 7.15 -5.33
N LEU A 119 11.66 7.20 -4.55
CA LEU A 119 12.42 8.42 -4.27
C LEU A 119 12.90 9.09 -5.55
N ASN A 120 13.39 8.31 -6.48
CA ASN A 120 13.94 8.77 -7.77
C ASN A 120 12.85 8.92 -8.86
N ASN A 121 11.59 9.12 -8.45
CA ASN A 121 10.47 9.37 -9.36
C ASN A 121 10.33 8.34 -10.48
N GLY A 122 10.51 7.04 -10.17
CA GLY A 122 10.38 5.95 -11.11
C GLY A 122 11.64 5.60 -11.91
N THR A 123 12.79 6.15 -11.53
CA THR A 123 14.10 5.81 -12.10
C THR A 123 14.91 4.97 -11.12
N TYR A 124 15.49 3.87 -11.58
CA TYR A 124 16.38 3.01 -10.81
C TYR A 124 17.66 2.75 -11.60
N GLU A 125 18.83 3.02 -10.98
CA GLU A 125 20.17 2.90 -11.61
C GLU A 125 20.24 3.53 -13.01
N GLY A 126 19.69 4.74 -13.15
CA GLY A 126 19.69 5.49 -14.42
C GLY A 126 18.60 5.07 -15.42
N LYS A 127 17.92 3.94 -15.20
CA LYS A 127 16.86 3.46 -16.09
C LYS A 127 15.49 3.91 -15.58
N ARG A 128 14.67 4.51 -16.46
CA ARG A 128 13.29 4.84 -16.14
C ARG A 128 12.42 3.58 -16.26
N LEU A 129 11.90 3.13 -15.14
CA LEU A 129 11.03 1.96 -15.03
C LEU A 129 9.55 2.32 -14.87
N LEU A 130 9.27 3.45 -14.21
CA LEU A 130 7.91 3.96 -14.02
C LEU A 130 7.83 5.41 -14.49
N ASN A 131 6.66 5.79 -14.97
CA ASN A 131 6.39 7.15 -15.40
C ASN A 131 6.42 8.11 -14.18
N LYS A 132 7.08 9.27 -14.34
CA LYS A 132 7.21 10.30 -13.28
C LYS A 132 5.85 10.83 -12.84
N GLU A 133 4.94 11.05 -13.79
CA GLU A 133 3.60 11.54 -13.52
C GLU A 133 2.80 10.52 -12.69
N TRP A 134 3.04 9.22 -12.93
CA TRP A 134 2.43 8.16 -12.11
C TRP A 134 2.92 8.22 -10.66
N ILE A 135 4.23 8.35 -10.43
CA ILE A 135 4.79 8.51 -9.07
C ILE A 135 4.21 9.77 -8.41
N SER A 136 4.10 10.87 -9.15
CA SER A 136 3.47 12.10 -8.65
C SER A 136 2.02 11.88 -8.21
N LEU A 137 1.24 11.14 -8.99
CA LEU A 137 -0.14 10.78 -8.61
C LEU A 137 -0.19 9.88 -7.36
N MET A 138 0.74 8.94 -7.22
CA MET A 138 0.80 8.05 -6.05
C MET A 138 1.04 8.84 -4.75
N ASN A 139 1.88 9.85 -4.78
CA ASN A 139 2.25 10.64 -3.60
C ASN A 139 1.48 11.97 -3.47
N THR A 140 0.48 12.20 -4.31
CA THR A 140 -0.41 13.35 -4.19
C THR A 140 -1.65 12.95 -3.36
N PRO A 141 -2.02 13.73 -2.32
CA PRO A 141 -3.22 13.49 -1.55
C PRO A 141 -4.46 13.41 -2.42
N GLN A 142 -5.14 12.27 -2.41
CA GLN A 142 -6.42 12.07 -3.08
C GLN A 142 -7.58 12.20 -2.09
N PHE A 143 -7.34 11.75 -0.84
CA PHE A 143 -8.29 11.85 0.24
C PHE A 143 -7.59 12.22 1.55
N PHE A 144 -8.18 13.14 2.29
CA PHE A 144 -7.78 13.46 3.65
C PHE A 144 -8.46 12.49 4.62
N THR A 145 -7.70 12.03 5.59
CA THR A 145 -8.09 10.94 6.47
C THR A 145 -8.72 11.40 7.78
N ALA A 146 -9.27 12.62 7.82
CA ALA A 146 -9.90 13.18 9.01
C ALA A 146 -10.97 12.26 9.64
N ASN A 147 -11.60 11.42 8.81
CA ASN A 147 -12.64 10.48 9.23
C ASN A 147 -12.13 9.03 9.37
N LEU A 148 -10.81 8.82 9.43
CA LEU A 148 -10.29 7.47 9.68
C LEU A 148 -10.69 6.96 11.06
N PRO A 149 -10.94 5.65 11.18
CA PRO A 149 -11.13 5.02 12.48
C PRO A 149 -10.00 5.34 13.45
N ASP A 150 -10.35 5.52 14.72
CA ASP A 150 -9.38 5.93 15.76
C ASP A 150 -8.18 4.99 15.89
N TYR A 151 -8.34 3.71 15.57
CA TYR A 151 -7.23 2.76 15.60
C TYR A 151 -6.15 3.09 14.56
N ILE A 152 -6.54 3.66 13.40
CA ILE A 152 -5.59 4.12 12.38
C ILE A 152 -4.92 5.42 12.81
N LYS A 153 -5.68 6.34 13.43
CA LYS A 153 -5.17 7.60 13.96
C LYS A 153 -4.18 7.40 15.12
N LYS A 154 -4.40 6.37 15.95
CA LYS A 154 -3.54 6.07 17.11
C LYS A 154 -2.23 5.37 16.76
N GLN A 155 -2.10 4.81 15.58
CA GLN A 155 -0.92 4.05 15.17
C GLN A 155 0.31 4.89 14.84
N GLY A 156 0.21 6.19 14.76
CA GLY A 156 1.33 6.98 14.27
C GLY A 156 1.68 8.15 15.16
N ARG A 157 2.49 7.92 16.17
CA ARG A 157 3.11 9.02 16.92
C ARG A 157 4.12 9.80 16.09
N CYS A 158 4.78 9.16 15.15
CA CYS A 158 5.79 9.77 14.26
C CYS A 158 5.39 9.73 12.79
N ILE A 159 4.49 8.84 12.41
CA ILE A 159 3.96 8.74 11.05
C ILE A 159 2.46 8.98 11.12
N ASN A 160 2.07 10.23 10.92
CA ASN A 160 0.67 10.60 10.93
C ASN A 160 0.04 10.35 9.57
N LYS A 161 -0.92 9.44 9.52
CA LYS A 161 -1.69 9.10 8.30
C LYS A 161 -2.68 10.21 7.98
N MET A 162 -2.20 11.33 7.46
CA MET A 162 -3.02 12.52 7.21
C MET A 162 -3.83 12.43 5.92
N SER A 163 -3.29 11.74 4.91
CA SER A 163 -3.97 11.58 3.63
C SER A 163 -3.54 10.28 2.94
N TYR A 164 -4.24 9.93 1.87
CA TYR A 164 -3.97 8.76 1.04
C TYR A 164 -3.88 9.15 -0.42
N GLY A 165 -2.85 8.67 -1.09
CA GLY A 165 -2.66 8.77 -2.54
C GLY A 165 -3.10 7.48 -3.24
N PHE A 166 -2.45 7.14 -4.34
CA PHE A 166 -2.66 5.85 -4.99
C PHE A 166 -1.74 4.78 -4.37
N GLY A 167 -2.27 4.06 -3.37
CA GLY A 167 -1.56 2.98 -2.68
C GLY A 167 -0.59 3.43 -1.58
N LEU A 168 -0.46 4.72 -1.30
CA LEU A 168 0.49 5.26 -0.32
C LEU A 168 -0.21 6.11 0.73
N TRP A 169 0.20 5.96 1.97
CA TRP A 169 -0.07 6.92 3.02
C TRP A 169 0.82 8.15 2.85
N ILE A 170 0.29 9.32 3.19
CA ILE A 170 1.00 10.59 3.09
C ILE A 170 0.86 11.31 4.43
N CYS A 171 1.98 11.77 4.98
CA CYS A 171 2.03 12.60 6.17
C CYS A 171 2.88 13.86 5.94
N GLY A 172 2.72 14.85 6.83
CA GLY A 172 3.50 16.08 6.76
C GLY A 172 3.18 16.90 5.52
N ASN A 173 2.22 17.76 5.60
CA ASN A 173 1.83 18.68 4.52
C ASN A 173 2.27 20.11 4.83
N GLY A 174 3.42 20.27 5.50
CA GLY A 174 3.93 21.56 5.95
C GLY A 174 3.34 22.02 7.28
N THR A 175 2.74 21.12 8.06
CA THR A 175 2.30 21.41 9.43
C THR A 175 3.50 21.54 10.36
N PHE A 176 3.29 22.17 11.52
CA PHE A 176 4.31 22.34 12.54
C PHE A 176 4.91 21.00 13.02
N GLU A 177 4.07 19.98 13.14
CA GLU A 177 4.48 18.64 13.59
C GLU A 177 5.27 17.86 12.52
N TYR A 178 4.92 18.07 11.22
CA TYR A 178 5.59 17.45 10.08
C TYR A 178 5.84 18.49 8.99
N PRO A 179 6.93 19.26 9.09
CA PRO A 179 7.24 20.34 8.14
C PRO A 179 7.60 19.82 6.74
N LYS A 180 7.88 18.53 6.62
CA LYS A 180 8.26 17.89 5.37
C LYS A 180 7.26 16.80 5.02
N THR A 181 6.90 16.69 3.76
CA THR A 181 5.98 15.64 3.31
C THR A 181 6.73 14.33 3.09
N HIS A 182 6.26 13.29 3.75
CA HIS A 182 6.69 11.92 3.56
C HIS A 182 5.54 11.08 3.00
N TYR A 183 5.85 10.06 2.23
CA TYR A 183 4.88 9.06 1.85
C TYR A 183 5.41 7.66 2.17
N PHE A 184 4.51 6.73 2.48
CA PHE A 184 4.91 5.47 3.09
C PHE A 184 3.90 4.35 2.92
N CYS A 185 4.40 3.13 3.04
CA CYS A 185 3.62 1.93 3.30
C CYS A 185 3.80 1.53 4.77
N ASP A 186 2.72 1.12 5.40
CA ASP A 186 2.71 0.70 6.81
C ASP A 186 1.97 -0.64 6.92
N GLY A 187 2.73 -1.68 7.23
CA GLY A 187 2.25 -3.05 7.41
C GLY A 187 2.21 -3.47 8.87
N THR A 188 1.38 -4.45 9.16
CA THR A 188 1.25 -5.05 10.50
C THR A 188 2.59 -5.58 11.00
N ASP A 189 2.81 -5.54 12.32
CA ASP A 189 4.00 -6.05 13.00
C ASP A 189 5.32 -5.39 12.57
N GLY A 190 5.28 -4.16 12.04
CA GLY A 190 6.47 -3.36 11.78
C GLY A 190 7.12 -3.53 10.42
N GLN A 191 6.31 -3.66 9.38
CA GLN A 191 6.75 -3.57 8.00
C GLN A 191 6.59 -2.12 7.53
N LEU A 192 7.68 -1.39 7.36
CA LEU A 192 7.65 0.02 6.96
C LEU A 192 8.53 0.28 5.74
N LEU A 193 8.00 1.04 4.79
CA LEU A 193 8.72 1.67 3.70
C LEU A 193 8.37 3.15 3.72
N ILE A 194 9.35 4.01 3.98
CA ILE A 194 9.15 5.46 4.08
C ILE A 194 10.04 6.13 3.04
N VAL A 195 9.49 7.13 2.37
CA VAL A 195 10.21 7.96 1.40
C VAL A 195 10.04 9.42 1.77
N SER A 196 11.16 10.11 1.97
CA SER A 196 11.23 11.56 2.19
C SER A 196 11.95 12.23 1.02
N PRO A 197 11.23 12.76 0.03
CA PRO A 197 11.85 13.40 -1.13
C PRO A 197 12.66 14.64 -0.76
N LYS A 198 12.20 15.40 0.22
CA LYS A 198 12.87 16.63 0.66
C LYS A 198 14.21 16.36 1.33
N ASP A 199 14.32 15.26 2.07
CA ASP A 199 15.55 14.85 2.75
C ASP A 199 16.42 13.93 1.88
N GLN A 200 15.95 13.56 0.68
CA GLN A 200 16.59 12.55 -0.19
C GLN A 200 16.88 11.24 0.57
N MET A 201 15.90 10.81 1.36
CA MET A 201 16.04 9.69 2.29
C MET A 201 14.94 8.64 2.10
N VAL A 202 15.32 7.39 2.30
CA VAL A 202 14.39 6.27 2.42
C VAL A 202 14.69 5.47 3.69
N ILE A 203 13.65 4.97 4.33
CA ILE A 203 13.75 4.08 5.49
C ILE A 203 12.93 2.83 5.19
N THR A 204 13.54 1.66 5.35
CA THR A 204 12.85 0.39 5.18
C THR A 204 13.09 -0.51 6.39
N ILE A 205 12.01 -1.05 6.93
CA ILE A 205 12.03 -1.88 8.12
C ILE A 205 11.18 -3.12 7.86
N LEU A 206 11.76 -4.29 8.10
CA LEU A 206 11.03 -5.54 8.26
C LEU A 206 11.27 -6.05 9.68
N SER A 207 10.24 -6.10 10.46
CA SER A 207 10.32 -6.58 11.84
C SER A 207 9.16 -7.51 12.16
N HIS A 208 9.21 -8.11 13.35
CA HIS A 208 8.11 -8.85 13.95
C HIS A 208 7.85 -8.26 15.34
N GLN A 209 7.40 -7.00 15.35
CA GLN A 209 7.26 -6.19 16.55
C GLN A 209 5.79 -5.76 16.73
N LYS A 210 5.16 -6.25 17.82
CA LYS A 210 3.77 -5.90 18.14
C LYS A 210 3.61 -4.47 18.66
N ASP A 211 4.56 -4.02 19.49
CA ASP A 211 4.61 -2.63 19.94
C ASP A 211 5.47 -1.82 18.97
N MET A 212 4.83 -1.01 18.16
CA MET A 212 5.48 -0.16 17.18
C MET A 212 6.09 1.12 17.75
N ASN A 213 5.79 1.47 19.00
CA ASN A 213 6.27 2.73 19.58
C ASN A 213 7.80 2.88 19.53
N PRO A 214 8.62 1.86 19.90
CA PRO A 214 10.07 2.00 19.81
C PRO A 214 10.59 2.24 18.40
N ILE A 215 9.92 1.66 17.40
CA ILE A 215 10.25 1.86 15.98
C ILE A 215 9.90 3.30 15.57
N TYR A 216 8.72 3.78 15.92
CA TYR A 216 8.30 5.15 15.60
C TYR A 216 9.16 6.19 16.31
N ASP A 217 9.54 5.96 17.55
CA ASP A 217 10.45 6.85 18.30
C ASP A 217 11.85 6.92 17.64
N ALA A 218 12.37 5.78 17.18
CA ALA A 218 13.61 5.75 16.42
C ALA A 218 13.50 6.48 15.07
N ILE A 219 12.39 6.34 14.36
CA ILE A 219 12.14 7.03 13.08
C ILE A 219 12.05 8.54 13.29
N ARG A 220 11.39 9.00 14.36
CA ARG A 220 11.28 10.43 14.69
C ARG A 220 12.64 11.11 14.73
N TYR A 221 13.64 10.45 15.30
CA TYR A 221 14.98 10.98 15.39
C TYR A 221 15.61 11.39 14.05
N PHE A 222 15.15 10.80 12.95
CA PHE A 222 15.62 11.14 11.60
C PHE A 222 14.83 12.28 10.95
N PHE A 223 13.70 12.69 11.52
CA PHE A 223 12.83 13.72 10.94
C PHE A 223 12.80 15.02 11.75
N ASP A 224 13.31 15.01 12.97
CA ASP A 224 13.53 16.20 13.82
C ASP A 224 14.83 16.90 13.42
#